data_2a495bc029e81354de619066530f2163
#
_entry.id   2a495bc029e81354de619066530f2163
#
_cell.length_a   1.000
_cell.length_b   1.000
_cell.length_c   1.000
_cell.angle_alpha   90.00
_cell.angle_beta   90.00
_cell.angle_gamma   90.00
#
_symmetry.space_group_name_H-M   'P 1'
#
loop_
_entity.id
_entity.type
_entity.pdbx_description
1 polymer ?
#
loop_
_entity_poly.entity_id
_entity_poly.type
_entity_poly.pdbx_seq_one_letter_code
_entity_poly.pdbx_strand_id
1 'polypeptide(L)'
;MLDQIVKVDFFDKNQNHVAVLNSVRAEVNQKTNDMKAIGDVVAISDSGITLYTDTLFWNAKKEQMHSKDSVMITTLEKDTLYGVGFESDSDLQNWKILRPSGVTNRVVK
;
A
#
# COMPACT_ATOMS: atom_id res chain seq x y z
N MET A 1 8.64 -15.74 -20.93
CA MET A 1 8.70 -14.36 -20.71
C MET A 1 8.83 -14.02 -19.26
N LEU A 2 9.64 -13.11 -18.99
CA LEU A 2 9.87 -12.72 -17.63
C LEU A 2 8.89 -11.65 -17.21
N ASP A 3 8.36 -11.81 -16.05
CA ASP A 3 7.56 -10.77 -15.50
C ASP A 3 8.43 -9.64 -15.09
N GLN A 4 7.98 -8.47 -15.37
CA GLN A 4 8.69 -7.32 -14.90
C GLN A 4 8.12 -6.89 -13.61
N ILE A 5 8.95 -6.85 -12.60
CA ILE A 5 8.50 -6.42 -11.30
C ILE A 5 8.91 -4.98 -11.13
N VAL A 6 7.94 -4.15 -10.86
CA VAL A 6 8.17 -2.75 -10.61
C VAL A 6 8.44 -2.57 -9.12
N LYS A 7 9.48 -1.85 -8.80
CA LYS A 7 9.81 -1.55 -7.42
C LYS A 7 9.91 -0.06 -7.28
N VAL A 8 9.17 0.50 -6.33
CA VAL A 8 9.17 1.93 -6.07
C VAL A 8 9.51 2.15 -4.61
N ASP A 9 10.50 2.98 -4.35
CA ASP A 9 10.86 3.34 -2.99
C ASP A 9 10.26 4.70 -2.68
N PHE A 10 9.69 4.82 -1.49
CA PHE A 10 9.12 6.08 -1.04
C PHE A 10 9.99 6.68 0.04
N PHE A 11 10.11 8.01 0.01
CA PHE A 11 10.94 8.74 0.94
C PHE A 11 10.13 9.88 1.54
N ASP A 12 10.44 10.25 2.76
CA ASP A 12 9.78 11.37 3.40
C ASP A 12 10.45 12.68 2.99
N LYS A 13 10.04 13.77 3.61
CA LYS A 13 10.56 15.08 3.26
C LYS A 13 12.04 15.22 3.58
N ASN A 14 12.54 14.41 4.48
CA ASN A 14 13.94 14.47 4.89
C ASN A 14 14.78 13.47 4.13
N GLN A 15 14.23 12.86 3.08
CA GLN A 15 14.92 11.88 2.25
C GLN A 15 15.17 10.56 2.96
N ASN A 16 14.45 10.29 4.02
CA ASN A 16 14.53 8.99 4.68
C ASN A 16 13.59 8.02 3.98
N HIS A 17 14.10 6.82 3.75
CA HIS A 17 13.31 5.77 3.13
C HIS A 17 12.22 5.36 4.10
N VAL A 18 10.97 5.29 3.63
CA VAL A 18 9.84 4.97 4.50
C VAL A 18 9.06 3.76 4.06
N ALA A 19 9.09 3.41 2.79
CA ALA A 19 8.34 2.26 2.31
C ALA A 19 8.83 1.84 0.94
N VAL A 20 8.51 0.60 0.57
CA VAL A 20 8.77 0.10 -0.77
C VAL A 20 7.49 -0.54 -1.29
N LEU A 21 7.25 -0.38 -2.58
CA LEU A 21 6.10 -0.95 -3.24
C LEU A 21 6.57 -1.82 -4.39
N ASN A 22 6.02 -3.01 -4.49
CA ASN A 22 6.28 -3.91 -5.60
C ASN A 22 4.97 -4.24 -6.30
N SER A 23 5.02 -4.33 -7.62
CA SER A 23 3.84 -4.71 -8.39
C SER A 23 4.29 -5.30 -9.72
N VAL A 24 3.35 -5.89 -10.44
CA VAL A 24 3.64 -6.43 -11.76
C VAL A 24 3.83 -5.28 -12.76
N ARG A 25 2.99 -4.27 -12.66
CA ARG A 25 3.03 -3.12 -13.56
C ARG A 25 2.76 -1.86 -12.80
N ALA A 26 3.17 -0.75 -13.39
CA ALA A 26 2.82 0.55 -12.86
C ALA A 26 2.61 1.52 -14.01
N GLU A 27 1.68 2.44 -13.82
CA GLU A 27 1.41 3.51 -14.76
C GLU A 27 1.63 4.82 -14.04
N VAL A 28 2.31 5.75 -14.69
CA VAL A 28 2.60 7.03 -14.09
C VAL A 28 2.02 8.12 -14.96
N ASN A 29 1.30 9.05 -14.35
CA ASN A 29 0.80 10.22 -15.05
C ASN A 29 1.89 11.27 -14.98
N GLN A 30 2.47 11.60 -16.12
CA GLN A 30 3.62 12.48 -16.14
C GLN A 30 3.29 13.92 -15.80
N LYS A 31 2.01 14.30 -15.90
CA LYS A 31 1.63 15.65 -15.56
C LYS A 31 1.46 15.85 -14.06
N THR A 32 0.95 14.85 -13.38
CA THR A 32 0.67 14.97 -11.96
C THR A 32 1.62 14.17 -11.10
N ASN A 33 2.37 13.25 -11.71
CA ASN A 33 3.22 12.29 -11.02
C ASN A 33 2.44 11.30 -10.16
N ASP A 34 1.14 11.20 -10.41
CA ASP A 34 0.37 10.15 -9.77
C ASP A 34 0.74 8.81 -10.37
N MET A 35 0.59 7.77 -9.57
CA MET A 35 0.97 6.44 -10.02
C MET A 35 -0.13 5.46 -9.69
N LYS A 36 -0.26 4.44 -10.55
CA LYS A 36 -1.17 3.34 -10.33
C LYS A 36 -0.37 2.07 -10.44
N ALA A 37 -0.30 1.31 -9.37
CA ALA A 37 0.38 0.03 -9.35
C ALA A 37 -0.64 -1.07 -9.55
N ILE A 38 -0.34 -2.01 -10.41
CA ILE A 38 -1.32 -3.02 -10.83
C ILE A 38 -0.69 -4.40 -10.76
N GLY A 39 -1.40 -5.31 -10.17
CA GLY A 39 -1.05 -6.72 -10.14
C GLY A 39 -0.18 -7.09 -8.95
N ASP A 40 -0.72 -7.88 -8.06
CA ASP A 40 0.01 -8.41 -6.91
C ASP A 40 0.81 -7.34 -6.19
N VAL A 41 0.14 -6.26 -5.86
CA VAL A 41 0.78 -5.12 -5.21
C VAL A 41 1.11 -5.47 -3.77
N VAL A 42 2.36 -5.24 -3.40
CA VAL A 42 2.80 -5.43 -2.02
C VAL A 42 3.54 -4.17 -1.61
N ALA A 43 3.04 -3.51 -0.60
CA ALA A 43 3.67 -2.30 -0.06
C ALA A 43 4.13 -2.61 1.36
N ILE A 44 5.39 -2.35 1.62
CA ILE A 44 6.00 -2.69 2.90
C ILE A 44 6.61 -1.42 3.47
N SER A 45 6.15 -1.04 4.66
CA SER A 45 6.75 0.10 5.32
C SER A 45 7.99 -0.32 6.09
N ASP A 46 8.87 0.63 6.32
CA ASP A 46 10.07 0.34 7.11
C ASP A 46 9.72 0.03 8.55
N SER A 47 8.53 0.42 8.99
CA SER A 47 8.08 0.10 10.34
C SER A 47 7.44 -1.29 10.45
N GLY A 48 7.32 -2.01 9.33
CA GLY A 48 6.91 -3.41 9.39
C GLY A 48 5.49 -3.71 8.99
N ILE A 49 4.76 -2.72 8.52
CA ILE A 49 3.39 -2.95 8.04
C ILE A 49 3.45 -3.34 6.57
N THR A 50 2.73 -4.39 6.21
CA THR A 50 2.67 -4.86 4.83
C THR A 50 1.24 -4.81 4.34
N LEU A 51 1.05 -4.23 3.17
CA LEU A 51 -0.25 -4.15 2.52
C LEU A 51 -0.22 -5.00 1.25
N TYR A 52 -1.25 -5.80 1.06
CA TYR A 52 -1.43 -6.60 -0.15
C TYR A 52 -2.73 -6.19 -0.81
N THR A 53 -2.67 -5.92 -2.10
CA THR A 53 -3.88 -5.57 -2.86
C THR A 53 -3.61 -5.81 -4.33
N ASP A 54 -4.64 -5.72 -5.17
CA ASP A 54 -4.46 -5.88 -6.61
C ASP A 54 -4.10 -4.59 -7.30
N THR A 55 -4.58 -3.48 -6.81
CA THR A 55 -4.33 -2.18 -7.42
C THR A 55 -4.17 -1.14 -6.34
N LEU A 56 -3.13 -0.33 -6.45
CA LEU A 56 -2.87 0.72 -5.48
C LEU A 56 -2.58 2.01 -6.21
N PHE A 57 -3.24 3.07 -5.81
CA PHE A 57 -3.03 4.39 -6.37
C PHE A 57 -2.18 5.23 -5.44
N TRP A 58 -1.30 6.00 -6.04
CA TRP A 58 -0.48 6.98 -5.33
C TRP A 58 -0.83 8.36 -5.84
N ASN A 59 -1.27 9.23 -4.96
CA ASN A 59 -1.56 10.61 -5.30
C ASN A 59 -0.37 11.46 -4.86
N ALA A 60 0.37 11.98 -5.83
CA ALA A 60 1.61 12.68 -5.53
C ALA A 60 1.38 14.00 -4.80
N LYS A 61 0.32 14.70 -5.17
CA LYS A 61 0.04 15.99 -4.57
C LYS A 61 -0.32 15.87 -3.10
N LYS A 62 -1.12 14.86 -2.77
CA LYS A 62 -1.54 14.65 -1.39
C LYS A 62 -0.61 13.74 -0.63
N GLU A 63 0.33 13.11 -1.34
CA GLU A 63 1.24 12.13 -0.74
C GLU A 63 0.49 11.03 -0.03
N GLN A 64 -0.53 10.51 -0.68
CA GLN A 64 -1.39 9.49 -0.12
C GLN A 64 -1.55 8.33 -1.07
N MET A 65 -1.68 7.14 -0.48
CA MET A 65 -2.00 5.93 -1.21
C MET A 65 -3.45 5.58 -0.97
N HIS A 66 -4.09 4.98 -1.97
CA HIS A 66 -5.43 4.45 -1.76
C HIS A 66 -5.69 3.30 -2.69
N SER A 67 -6.64 2.46 -2.30
CA SER A 67 -7.09 1.34 -3.12
C SER A 67 -8.59 1.22 -2.98
N LYS A 68 -9.25 0.78 -4.04
CA LYS A 68 -10.68 0.48 -4.00
C LYS A 68 -10.92 -1.02 -3.95
N ASP A 69 -9.87 -1.80 -4.05
CA ASP A 69 -9.98 -3.25 -4.10
C ASP A 69 -9.93 -3.85 -2.72
N SER A 70 -10.03 -5.16 -2.68
CA SER A 70 -9.82 -5.89 -1.44
C SER A 70 -8.38 -5.72 -0.99
N VAL A 71 -8.20 -5.58 0.29
CA VAL A 71 -6.87 -5.39 0.85
C VAL A 71 -6.66 -6.34 2.02
N MET A 72 -5.41 -6.70 2.24
CA MET A 72 -5.00 -7.45 3.40
C MET A 72 -3.80 -6.74 4.00
N ILE A 73 -3.84 -6.48 5.29
CA ILE A 73 -2.75 -5.79 5.97
C ILE A 73 -2.22 -6.66 7.08
N THR A 74 -0.91 -6.82 7.13
CA THR A 74 -0.28 -7.50 8.24
C THR A 74 0.58 -6.52 9.01
N THR A 75 0.66 -6.70 10.31
CA THR A 75 1.42 -5.80 11.17
C THR A 75 2.62 -6.54 11.74
N LEU A 76 3.48 -5.81 12.43
CA LEU A 76 4.61 -6.43 13.09
C LEU A 76 4.20 -7.47 14.09
N GLU A 77 3.05 -7.31 14.68
CA GLU A 77 2.56 -8.27 15.66
C GLU A 77 1.85 -9.44 15.00
N LYS A 78 1.92 -9.48 13.67
CA LYS A 78 1.36 -10.57 12.88
C LYS A 78 -0.15 -10.63 12.91
N ASP A 79 -0.78 -9.52 13.23
CA ASP A 79 -2.21 -9.40 13.04
C ASP A 79 -2.50 -9.26 11.57
N THR A 80 -3.59 -9.84 11.12
CA THR A 80 -3.99 -9.75 9.73
C THR A 80 -5.39 -9.15 9.66
N LEU A 81 -5.52 -8.09 8.90
CA LEU A 81 -6.78 -7.38 8.74
C LEU A 81 -7.19 -7.40 7.28
N TYR A 82 -8.47 -7.56 7.05
CA TYR A 82 -9.03 -7.61 5.70
C TYR A 82 -10.09 -6.55 5.52
N GLY A 83 -10.28 -6.15 4.30
CA GLY A 83 -11.36 -5.26 3.98
C GLY A 83 -11.37 -4.88 2.52
N VAL A 84 -12.23 -3.92 2.19
CA VAL A 84 -12.32 -3.37 0.85
C VAL A 84 -12.13 -1.87 0.97
N GLY A 85 -11.18 -1.36 0.19
CA GLY A 85 -10.88 0.05 0.26
C GLY A 85 -9.84 0.38 1.31
N PHE A 86 -8.90 1.24 0.95
CA PHE A 86 -7.77 1.52 1.81
C PHE A 86 -7.26 2.93 1.54
N GLU A 87 -6.84 3.62 2.57
CA GLU A 87 -6.18 4.91 2.46
C GLU A 87 -5.04 4.99 3.45
N SER A 88 -3.96 5.62 3.04
CA SER A 88 -2.79 5.75 3.90
C SER A 88 -1.89 6.87 3.40
N ASP A 89 -1.05 7.38 4.29
CA ASP A 89 0.05 8.23 3.85
C ASP A 89 1.19 7.35 3.31
N SER A 90 2.28 7.98 2.88
CA SER A 90 3.31 7.26 2.15
C SER A 90 4.11 6.32 3.01
N ASP A 91 4.14 6.51 4.30
CA ASP A 91 4.92 5.66 5.18
C ASP A 91 4.07 4.59 5.85
N LEU A 92 2.78 4.50 5.50
CA LEU A 92 1.87 3.50 6.05
C LEU A 92 1.73 3.61 7.57
N GLN A 93 1.95 4.80 8.12
CA GLN A 93 1.78 5.00 9.55
C GLN A 93 0.34 5.34 9.90
N ASN A 94 -0.33 6.09 9.04
CA ASN A 94 -1.71 6.48 9.27
C ASN A 94 -2.55 5.88 8.16
N TRP A 95 -3.13 4.74 8.43
CA TRP A 95 -3.90 4.04 7.41
C TRP A 95 -5.25 3.66 7.96
N LYS A 96 -6.18 3.42 7.05
CA LYS A 96 -7.47 2.88 7.42
C LYS A 96 -8.05 2.05 6.30
N ILE A 97 -8.83 1.07 6.69
CA ILE A 97 -9.59 0.26 5.77
C ILE A 97 -11.00 0.85 5.75
N LEU A 98 -11.49 1.14 4.56
CA LEU A 98 -12.78 1.83 4.43
C LEU A 98 -13.95 0.93 4.77
N ARG A 99 -13.85 -0.36 4.41
CA ARG A 99 -14.88 -1.34 4.72
C ARG A 99 -14.23 -2.58 5.28
N PRO A 100 -13.98 -2.61 6.58
CA PRO A 100 -13.36 -3.79 7.16
C PRO A 100 -14.27 -5.00 7.02
N SER A 101 -13.71 -6.12 6.63
CA SER A 101 -14.51 -7.32 6.41
C SER A 101 -14.18 -8.42 7.37
N GLY A 102 -13.17 -8.29 8.19
CA GLY A 102 -12.91 -9.32 9.14
C GLY A 102 -11.56 -9.18 9.78
N VAL A 103 -11.46 -9.74 10.95
CA VAL A 103 -10.22 -9.85 11.65
C VAL A 103 -10.02 -11.30 11.93
N THR A 104 -8.93 -11.85 11.46
CA THR A 104 -8.84 -13.28 11.48
C THR A 104 -8.25 -13.83 12.72
N ASN A 105 -7.48 -13.08 13.43
CA ASN A 105 -6.73 -13.72 14.47
C ASN A 105 -7.33 -13.55 15.82
N ARG A 106 -8.35 -12.74 15.96
CA ARG A 106 -8.96 -12.69 17.21
C ARG A 106 -9.96 -11.63 17.26
N VAL A 107 -10.75 -11.74 18.24
CA VAL A 107 -11.70 -10.76 18.53
C VAL A 107 -11.06 -9.68 19.25
N VAL A 108 -11.29 -8.58 18.83
CA VAL A 108 -10.76 -7.49 19.52
C VAL A 108 -11.75 -7.00 20.46
N LYS A 109 -11.53 -6.89 21.33
CA LYS A 109 -12.40 -6.49 22.15
C LYS A 109 -12.14 -5.44 22.57
#